data_88844fcf23924e9ea427012f246ec951
#
_entry.id   88844fcf23924e9ea427012f246ec951
#
_cell.length_a   1.000
_cell.length_b   1.000
_cell.length_c   1.000
_cell.angle_alpha   90.00
_cell.angle_beta   90.00
_cell.angle_gamma   90.00
#
_symmetry.space_group_name_H-M   'P 1'
#
loop_
_entity.id
_entity.type
_entity.pdbx_description
1 polymer ?
#
loop_
_entity_poly.entity_id
_entity_poly.type
_entity_poly.pdbx_seq_one_letter_code
_entity_poly.pdbx_strand_id
1 'polypeptide(L)'
;KKFNYRIISYNSMTRAIVLGGSRGIGKAIAESLKSIGMDVFAASKNDIDTSNLDSVKKFVQIHNQTDVLVLNTGGPVAKGFANITEEEWNKYHNQLFLGFCIILQNIKINDDGYIFLISSSVIKEPNSKLIISSAYRAAFSEVFKILSKDYAAKNISCINIAPGLINTDRT
;
A
#
# COMPACT_ATOMS: atom_id res chain seq x y z
N LYS A 1 -32.74 3.93 -8.45
CA LYS A 1 -31.62 4.67 -7.81
C LYS A 1 -30.57 4.91 -8.90
N LYS A 2 -30.40 6.15 -9.31
CA LYS A 2 -29.34 6.53 -10.26
C LYS A 2 -28.00 6.47 -9.53
N PHE A 3 -27.10 5.59 -9.94
CA PHE A 3 -25.70 5.65 -9.53
C PHE A 3 -25.09 6.88 -10.21
N ASN A 4 -24.85 7.93 -9.45
CA ASN A 4 -24.02 9.02 -9.91
C ASN A 4 -22.56 8.52 -9.94
N TYR A 5 -22.10 8.14 -11.13
CA TYR A 5 -20.66 8.01 -11.36
C TYR A 5 -20.08 9.43 -11.25
N ARG A 6 -19.33 9.69 -10.19
CA ARG A 6 -18.60 10.94 -10.02
C ARG A 6 -17.49 10.95 -11.08
N ILE A 7 -17.76 11.62 -12.19
CA ILE A 7 -16.71 11.95 -13.17
C ILE A 7 -15.76 12.89 -12.42
N ILE A 8 -14.54 12.40 -12.12
CA ILE A 8 -13.47 13.24 -11.58
C ILE A 8 -13.22 14.31 -12.64
N SER A 9 -13.57 15.56 -12.35
CA SER A 9 -13.26 16.68 -13.25
C SER A 9 -11.75 16.92 -13.20
N TYR A 10 -11.04 16.51 -14.24
CA TYR A 10 -9.59 16.67 -14.40
C TYR A 10 -9.24 18.15 -14.67
N ASN A 11 -9.35 19.04 -13.68
CA ASN A 11 -8.91 20.43 -13.81
C ASN A 11 -7.52 20.72 -13.20
N SER A 12 -6.86 19.74 -12.63
CA SER A 12 -5.42 19.74 -12.30
C SER A 12 -4.91 18.31 -12.48
N MET A 13 -3.66 18.14 -12.88
CA MET A 13 -3.05 16.84 -13.08
C MET A 13 -3.03 16.10 -11.74
N THR A 14 -3.93 15.11 -11.56
CA THR A 14 -4.07 14.33 -10.33
C THR A 14 -2.80 13.51 -10.12
N ARG A 15 -2.13 13.69 -8.99
CA ARG A 15 -0.89 13.02 -8.66
C ARG A 15 -1.15 11.70 -7.93
N ALA A 16 -0.46 10.64 -8.33
CA ALA A 16 -0.48 9.35 -7.64
C ALA A 16 0.92 8.92 -7.22
N ILE A 17 1.03 8.33 -6.03
CA ILE A 17 2.22 7.63 -5.56
C ILE A 17 1.88 6.15 -5.45
N VAL A 18 2.62 5.30 -6.16
CA VAL A 18 2.44 3.84 -6.14
C VAL A 18 3.69 3.20 -5.58
N LEU A 19 3.63 2.72 -4.35
CA LEU A 19 4.73 1.99 -3.74
C LEU A 19 4.86 0.60 -4.36
N GLY A 20 6.10 0.11 -4.51
CA GLY A 20 6.39 -1.14 -5.21
C GLY A 20 5.93 -1.12 -6.67
N GLY A 21 5.94 0.06 -7.30
CA GLY A 21 5.40 0.33 -8.64
C GLY A 21 6.28 -0.14 -9.81
N SER A 22 7.45 -0.73 -9.55
CA SER A 22 8.40 -1.12 -10.61
C SER A 22 8.13 -2.48 -11.24
N ARG A 23 7.32 -3.35 -10.62
CA ARG A 23 7.02 -4.70 -11.12
C ARG A 23 5.67 -5.23 -10.60
N GLY A 24 5.20 -6.33 -11.20
CA GLY A 24 4.01 -7.08 -10.76
C GLY A 24 2.77 -6.20 -10.62
N ILE A 25 2.00 -6.40 -9.56
CA ILE A 25 0.74 -5.68 -9.30
C ILE A 25 0.95 -4.16 -9.25
N GLY A 26 1.97 -3.69 -8.55
CA GLY A 26 2.25 -2.25 -8.43
C GLY A 26 2.53 -1.60 -9.78
N LYS A 27 3.30 -2.26 -10.66
CA LYS A 27 3.56 -1.78 -12.03
C LYS A 27 2.25 -1.69 -12.84
N ALA A 28 1.44 -2.73 -12.81
CA ALA A 28 0.16 -2.74 -13.53
C ALA A 28 -0.78 -1.62 -13.06
N ILE A 29 -0.82 -1.37 -11.74
CA ILE A 29 -1.58 -0.24 -11.19
C ILE A 29 -1.02 1.09 -11.69
N ALA A 30 0.30 1.29 -11.63
CA ALA A 30 0.94 2.52 -12.06
C ALA A 30 0.69 2.80 -13.56
N GLU A 31 0.78 1.78 -14.41
CA GLU A 31 0.49 1.87 -15.85
C GLU A 31 -0.98 2.21 -16.11
N SER A 32 -1.91 1.60 -15.38
CA SER A 32 -3.34 1.89 -15.48
C SER A 32 -3.66 3.34 -15.08
N LEU A 33 -3.07 3.83 -13.99
CA LEU A 33 -3.27 5.21 -13.56
C LEU A 33 -2.68 6.22 -14.57
N LYS A 34 -1.51 5.92 -15.16
CA LYS A 34 -0.93 6.74 -16.24
C LYS A 34 -1.83 6.77 -17.49
N SER A 35 -2.42 5.61 -17.85
CA SER A 35 -3.27 5.52 -19.04
C SER A 35 -4.55 6.38 -18.97
N ILE A 36 -4.99 6.73 -17.77
CA ILE A 36 -6.12 7.64 -17.54
C ILE A 36 -5.68 9.09 -17.27
N GLY A 37 -4.41 9.44 -17.54
CA GLY A 37 -3.91 10.82 -17.52
C GLY A 37 -3.40 11.31 -16.17
N MET A 38 -3.12 10.42 -15.19
CA MET A 38 -2.55 10.83 -13.90
C MET A 38 -1.02 11.01 -13.98
N ASP A 39 -0.49 11.95 -13.18
CA ASP A 39 0.95 12.04 -12.88
C ASP A 39 1.31 10.97 -11.84
N VAL A 40 2.02 9.92 -12.27
CA VAL A 40 2.27 8.76 -11.41
C VAL A 40 3.75 8.61 -11.07
N PHE A 41 4.08 8.74 -9.79
CA PHE A 41 5.35 8.32 -9.23
C PHE A 41 5.29 6.84 -8.84
N ALA A 42 5.86 5.99 -9.68
CA ALA A 42 5.96 4.54 -9.45
C ALA A 42 7.23 4.22 -8.65
N ALA A 43 7.14 4.28 -7.32
CA ALA A 43 8.28 4.08 -6.44
C ALA A 43 8.78 2.63 -6.47
N SER A 44 10.06 2.47 -6.72
CA SER A 44 10.80 1.20 -6.64
C SER A 44 11.39 0.98 -5.24
N LYS A 45 12.04 -0.16 -5.03
CA LYS A 45 12.79 -0.41 -3.79
C LYS A 45 13.98 0.55 -3.60
N ASN A 46 14.52 1.12 -4.68
CA ASN A 46 15.60 2.10 -4.60
C ASN A 46 15.11 3.47 -4.12
N ASP A 47 13.84 3.79 -4.38
CA ASP A 47 13.21 5.04 -3.94
C ASP A 47 12.75 4.93 -2.47
N ILE A 48 12.18 3.78 -2.10
CA ILE A 48 11.73 3.49 -0.74
C ILE A 48 11.84 1.99 -0.43
N ASP A 49 12.65 1.63 0.57
CA ASP A 49 12.63 0.31 1.21
C ASP A 49 11.80 0.36 2.48
N THR A 50 10.58 -0.16 2.44
CA THR A 50 9.67 -0.15 3.60
C THR A 50 10.16 -0.99 4.78
N SER A 51 11.16 -1.87 4.60
CA SER A 51 11.81 -2.59 5.69
C SER A 51 12.87 -1.74 6.42
N ASN A 52 13.31 -0.63 5.82
CA ASN A 52 14.27 0.31 6.37
C ASN A 52 13.55 1.62 6.74
N LEU A 53 13.35 1.86 8.02
CA LEU A 53 12.59 3.02 8.49
C LEU A 53 13.25 4.37 8.17
N ASP A 54 14.57 4.42 8.03
CA ASP A 54 15.26 5.66 7.61
C ASP A 54 15.01 5.95 6.13
N SER A 55 14.93 4.90 5.29
CA SER A 55 14.48 5.05 3.90
C SER A 55 13.05 5.58 3.83
N VAL A 56 12.14 5.06 4.67
CA VAL A 56 10.75 5.54 4.75
C VAL A 56 10.70 7.00 5.17
N LYS A 57 11.43 7.40 6.21
CA LYS A 57 11.46 8.79 6.71
C LYS A 57 11.98 9.76 5.65
N LYS A 58 13.05 9.41 4.94
CA LYS A 58 13.59 10.23 3.84
C LYS A 58 12.57 10.37 2.71
N PHE A 59 11.91 9.27 2.34
CA PHE A 59 10.91 9.27 1.28
C PHE A 59 9.75 10.23 1.58
N VAL A 60 9.17 10.17 2.78
CA VAL A 60 8.02 11.01 3.14
C VAL A 60 8.37 12.50 3.30
N GLN A 61 9.64 12.84 3.53
CA GLN A 61 10.11 14.23 3.51
C GLN A 61 10.08 14.83 2.09
N ILE A 62 10.37 14.01 1.08
CA ILE A 62 10.41 14.43 -0.33
C ILE A 62 9.01 14.35 -0.95
N HIS A 63 8.28 13.29 -0.65
CA HIS A 63 6.96 12.98 -1.21
C HIS A 63 5.89 13.09 -0.13
N ASN A 64 5.61 14.33 0.31
CA ASN A 64 4.78 14.58 1.49
C ASN A 64 3.30 14.88 1.18
N GLN A 65 2.89 14.85 -0.09
CA GLN A 65 1.51 15.12 -0.51
C GLN A 65 1.16 14.43 -1.82
N THR A 66 -0.09 13.92 -1.93
CA THR A 66 -0.60 13.29 -3.15
C THR A 66 -2.14 13.25 -3.13
N ASP A 67 -2.76 12.99 -4.29
CA ASP A 67 -4.21 12.75 -4.41
C ASP A 67 -4.54 11.25 -4.27
N VAL A 68 -3.65 10.40 -4.77
CA VAL A 68 -3.80 8.94 -4.72
C VAL A 68 -2.55 8.31 -4.13
N LEU A 69 -2.71 7.49 -3.09
CA LEU A 69 -1.64 6.71 -2.49
C LEU A 69 -1.95 5.22 -2.60
N VAL A 70 -1.03 4.46 -3.19
CA VAL A 70 -1.12 3.00 -3.25
C VAL A 70 -0.05 2.38 -2.36
N LEU A 71 -0.49 1.83 -1.23
CA LEU A 71 0.35 1.10 -0.28
C LEU A 71 0.51 -0.34 -0.77
N ASN A 72 1.62 -0.63 -1.43
CA ASN A 72 1.96 -1.94 -1.95
C ASN A 72 3.43 -2.26 -1.67
N THR A 73 3.70 -3.47 -1.22
CA THR A 73 5.06 -3.96 -0.97
C THR A 73 5.13 -5.48 -1.13
N GLY A 74 6.32 -5.98 -1.35
CA GLY A 74 6.57 -7.41 -1.32
C GLY A 74 6.25 -8.01 0.05
N GLY A 75 6.21 -9.34 0.13
CA GLY A 75 6.02 -10.05 1.39
C GLY A 75 7.15 -11.05 1.64
N PRO A 76 7.13 -11.76 2.77
CA PRO A 76 8.09 -12.80 3.10
C PRO A 76 8.01 -14.00 2.16
N VAL A 77 9.09 -14.77 2.12
CA VAL A 77 9.08 -16.11 1.55
C VAL A 77 8.25 -17.03 2.46
N ALA A 78 7.57 -18.01 1.86
CA ALA A 78 6.82 -19.03 2.61
C ALA A 78 7.74 -19.81 3.54
N LYS A 79 7.39 -19.88 4.85
CA LYS A 79 8.21 -20.51 5.87
C LYS A 79 7.35 -20.99 7.04
N GLY A 80 7.67 -22.17 7.61
CA GLY A 80 7.01 -22.66 8.81
C GLY A 80 7.45 -21.89 10.07
N PHE A 81 6.58 -21.80 11.07
CA PHE A 81 6.76 -20.98 12.28
C PHE A 81 8.12 -21.19 12.98
N ALA A 82 8.51 -22.44 13.20
CA ALA A 82 9.76 -22.78 13.91
C ALA A 82 11.05 -22.32 13.20
N ASN A 83 10.96 -21.96 11.91
CA ASN A 83 12.10 -21.57 11.10
C ASN A 83 12.17 -20.05 10.85
N ILE A 84 11.23 -19.27 11.42
CA ILE A 84 11.23 -17.82 11.31
C ILE A 84 12.21 -17.25 12.33
N THR A 85 13.15 -16.42 11.87
CA THR A 85 14.15 -15.80 12.76
C THR A 85 13.63 -14.48 13.32
N GLU A 86 14.24 -14.00 14.41
CA GLU A 86 13.94 -12.69 15.01
C GLU A 86 14.17 -11.56 14.03
N GLU A 87 15.22 -11.63 13.21
CA GLU A 87 15.53 -10.63 12.18
C GLU A 87 14.44 -10.57 11.13
N GLU A 88 13.86 -11.71 10.74
CA GLU A 88 12.74 -11.78 9.81
C GLU A 88 11.48 -11.15 10.43
N TRP A 89 11.19 -11.43 11.71
CA TRP A 89 10.09 -10.76 12.41
C TRP A 89 10.26 -9.25 12.41
N ASN A 90 11.41 -8.75 12.80
CA ASN A 90 11.72 -7.32 12.85
C ASN A 90 11.67 -6.66 11.46
N LYS A 91 12.28 -7.29 10.46
CA LYS A 91 12.27 -6.81 9.08
C LYS A 91 10.85 -6.65 8.53
N TYR A 92 10.03 -7.68 8.67
CA TYR A 92 8.69 -7.67 8.09
C TYR A 92 7.67 -6.91 8.95
N HIS A 93 7.91 -6.76 10.25
CA HIS A 93 7.22 -5.78 11.07
C HIS A 93 7.39 -4.37 10.48
N ASN A 94 8.61 -3.98 10.21
CA ASN A 94 8.87 -2.69 9.57
C ASN A 94 8.23 -2.61 8.19
N GLN A 95 8.42 -3.63 7.36
CA GLN A 95 8.00 -3.62 5.95
C GLN A 95 6.49 -3.62 5.76
N LEU A 96 5.75 -4.39 6.56
CA LEU A 96 4.33 -4.67 6.33
C LEU A 96 3.41 -3.92 7.30
N PHE A 97 3.98 -3.30 8.35
CA PHE A 97 3.21 -2.62 9.38
C PHE A 97 3.76 -1.22 9.68
N LEU A 98 4.89 -1.10 10.37
CA LEU A 98 5.38 0.18 10.89
C LEU A 98 5.74 1.18 9.77
N GLY A 99 6.35 0.71 8.68
CA GLY A 99 6.67 1.55 7.52
C GLY A 99 5.42 2.20 6.92
N PHE A 100 4.33 1.45 6.79
CA PHE A 100 3.06 2.00 6.31
C PHE A 100 2.40 2.96 7.32
N CYS A 101 2.53 2.69 8.62
CA CYS A 101 2.08 3.65 9.65
C CYS A 101 2.80 4.99 9.50
N ILE A 102 4.13 4.98 9.39
CA ILE A 102 4.94 6.21 9.21
C ILE A 102 4.54 6.94 7.91
N ILE A 103 4.30 6.22 6.82
CA ILE A 103 3.87 6.81 5.56
C ILE A 103 2.53 7.54 5.74
N LEU A 104 1.52 6.89 6.32
CA LEU A 104 0.20 7.51 6.54
C LEU A 104 0.23 8.67 7.53
N GLN A 105 1.17 8.69 8.47
CA GLN A 105 1.36 9.80 9.41
C GLN A 105 1.98 11.04 8.76
N ASN A 106 2.72 10.89 7.64
CA ASN A 106 3.56 11.95 7.09
C ASN A 106 3.18 12.35 5.65
N ILE A 107 2.48 11.53 4.89
CA ILE A 107 1.98 11.90 3.56
C ILE A 107 0.56 12.43 3.70
N LYS A 108 0.38 13.71 3.36
CA LYS A 108 -0.94 14.33 3.28
C LYS A 108 -1.66 13.81 2.02
N ILE A 109 -2.85 13.26 2.20
CA ILE A 109 -3.76 12.99 1.09
C ILE A 109 -4.67 14.19 0.92
N ASN A 110 -4.79 14.67 -0.30
CA ASN A 110 -5.69 15.79 -0.61
C ASN A 110 -7.15 15.38 -0.41
N ASP A 111 -7.99 16.36 -0.12
CA ASP A 111 -9.43 16.12 0.00
C ASP A 111 -9.98 15.52 -1.30
N ASP A 112 -11.00 14.68 -1.20
CA ASP A 112 -11.54 13.87 -2.30
C ASP A 112 -10.56 12.81 -2.87
N GLY A 113 -9.42 12.58 -2.22
CA GLY A 113 -8.39 11.63 -2.65
C GLY A 113 -8.69 10.16 -2.34
N TYR A 114 -7.72 9.30 -2.64
CA TYR A 114 -7.85 7.87 -2.47
C TYR A 114 -6.61 7.26 -1.83
N ILE A 115 -6.82 6.30 -0.94
CA ILE A 115 -5.77 5.43 -0.42
C ILE A 115 -6.15 3.98 -0.72
N PHE A 116 -5.30 3.29 -1.48
CA PHE A 116 -5.42 1.87 -1.75
C PHE A 116 -4.40 1.10 -0.93
N LEU A 117 -4.85 0.11 -0.19
CA LEU A 117 -4.00 -0.89 0.45
C LEU A 117 -4.06 -2.18 -0.37
N ILE A 118 -2.92 -2.62 -0.89
CA ILE A 118 -2.79 -3.94 -1.51
C ILE A 118 -2.34 -4.92 -0.42
N SER A 119 -3.30 -5.56 0.22
CA SER A 119 -3.07 -6.54 1.28
C SER A 119 -2.85 -7.95 0.70
N SER A 120 -3.59 -8.93 1.13
CA SER A 120 -3.58 -10.30 0.62
C SER A 120 -4.78 -11.07 1.16
N SER A 121 -5.24 -12.09 0.45
CA SER A 121 -6.29 -13.02 0.92
C SER A 121 -5.95 -13.68 2.26
N VAL A 122 -4.66 -13.79 2.62
CA VAL A 122 -4.20 -14.37 3.91
C VAL A 122 -4.69 -13.60 5.15
N ILE A 123 -5.21 -12.38 5.00
CA ILE A 123 -5.85 -11.64 6.10
C ILE A 123 -7.22 -12.25 6.48
N LYS A 124 -7.84 -12.98 5.56
CA LYS A 124 -9.12 -13.67 5.76
C LYS A 124 -8.93 -15.17 5.94
N GLU A 125 -8.03 -15.75 5.17
CA GLU A 125 -7.70 -17.18 5.19
C GLU A 125 -6.21 -17.37 5.51
N PRO A 126 -5.82 -17.36 6.79
CA PRO A 126 -4.42 -17.50 7.20
C PRO A 126 -3.81 -18.81 6.71
N ASN A 127 -2.54 -18.75 6.28
CA ASN A 127 -1.80 -19.90 5.76
C ASN A 127 -0.61 -20.22 6.66
N SER A 128 -0.45 -21.49 7.02
CA SER A 128 0.61 -21.98 7.93
C SER A 128 2.04 -21.74 7.42
N LYS A 129 2.22 -21.49 6.13
CA LYS A 129 3.51 -21.12 5.53
C LYS A 129 3.67 -19.62 5.30
N LEU A 130 2.62 -18.80 5.49
CA LEU A 130 2.62 -17.35 5.29
C LEU A 130 2.32 -16.58 6.60
N ILE A 131 2.82 -17.09 7.72
CA ILE A 131 2.51 -16.62 9.08
C ILE A 131 2.82 -15.14 9.26
N ILE A 132 4.04 -14.69 8.92
CA ILE A 132 4.43 -13.28 9.01
C ILE A 132 3.52 -12.40 8.15
N SER A 133 3.26 -12.82 6.90
CA SER A 133 2.38 -12.09 5.99
C SER A 133 0.96 -11.99 6.55
N SER A 134 0.42 -13.09 7.07
CA SER A 134 -0.91 -13.13 7.67
C SER A 134 -0.99 -12.19 8.87
N ALA A 135 -0.03 -12.28 9.80
CA ALA A 135 -0.03 -11.50 11.03
C ALA A 135 0.06 -9.98 10.77
N TYR A 136 1.11 -9.53 10.08
CA TYR A 136 1.33 -8.09 9.91
C TYR A 136 0.39 -7.42 8.91
N ARG A 137 -0.04 -8.13 7.86
CA ARG A 137 -1.05 -7.57 6.95
C ARG A 137 -2.42 -7.47 7.59
N ALA A 138 -2.81 -8.44 8.44
CA ALA A 138 -4.04 -8.34 9.21
C ALA A 138 -3.98 -7.18 10.21
N ALA A 139 -2.87 -7.08 10.98
CA ALA A 139 -2.68 -5.97 11.92
C ALA A 139 -2.77 -4.60 11.24
N PHE A 140 -2.09 -4.41 10.10
CA PHE A 140 -2.16 -3.14 9.37
C PHE A 140 -3.54 -2.91 8.75
N SER A 141 -4.24 -3.95 8.29
CA SER A 141 -5.61 -3.82 7.76
C SER A 141 -6.58 -3.29 8.80
N GLU A 142 -6.43 -3.66 10.08
CA GLU A 142 -7.26 -3.11 11.17
C GLU A 142 -6.92 -1.63 11.45
N VAL A 143 -5.63 -1.25 11.48
CA VAL A 143 -5.23 0.17 11.57
C VAL A 143 -5.83 0.97 10.42
N PHE A 144 -5.70 0.46 9.19
CA PHE A 144 -6.21 1.11 7.98
C PHE A 144 -7.74 1.30 8.02
N LYS A 145 -8.47 0.30 8.51
CA LYS A 145 -9.92 0.35 8.70
C LYS A 145 -10.33 1.40 9.74
N ILE A 146 -9.58 1.52 10.84
CA ILE A 146 -9.83 2.54 11.87
C ILE A 146 -9.64 3.93 11.27
N LEU A 147 -8.49 4.17 10.60
CA LEU A 147 -8.15 5.45 9.99
C LEU A 147 -9.12 5.86 8.86
N SER A 148 -9.78 4.91 8.20
CA SER A 148 -10.75 5.23 7.14
C SER A 148 -11.90 6.11 7.63
N LYS A 149 -12.24 6.06 8.91
CA LYS A 149 -13.27 6.91 9.52
C LYS A 149 -12.81 8.38 9.58
N ASP A 150 -11.55 8.60 9.95
CA ASP A 150 -10.97 9.95 10.02
C ASP A 150 -10.79 10.53 8.62
N TYR A 151 -10.35 9.73 7.67
CA TYR A 151 -10.22 10.12 6.27
C TYR A 151 -11.56 10.44 5.60
N ALA A 152 -12.64 9.78 6.00
CA ALA A 152 -13.98 10.03 5.46
C ALA A 152 -14.46 11.47 5.72
N ALA A 153 -14.03 12.11 6.82
CA ALA A 153 -14.33 13.51 7.10
C ALA A 153 -13.79 14.49 6.04
N LYS A 154 -12.76 14.07 5.30
CA LYS A 154 -12.15 14.82 4.17
C LYS A 154 -12.57 14.26 2.82
N ASN A 155 -13.61 13.42 2.79
CA ASN A 155 -14.07 12.71 1.59
C ASN A 155 -12.97 11.84 0.92
N ILE A 156 -11.95 11.40 1.69
CA ILE A 156 -10.89 10.52 1.22
C ILE A 156 -11.38 9.07 1.32
N SER A 157 -11.31 8.34 0.20
CA SER A 157 -11.72 6.95 0.13
C SER A 157 -10.57 5.99 0.46
N CYS A 158 -10.77 5.12 1.45
CA CYS A 158 -9.80 4.08 1.83
C CYS A 158 -10.29 2.71 1.33
N ILE A 159 -9.53 2.06 0.47
CA ILE A 159 -9.91 0.81 -0.19
C ILE A 159 -8.84 -0.25 0.06
N ASN A 160 -9.22 -1.33 0.75
CA ASN A 160 -8.35 -2.49 0.96
C ASN A 160 -8.66 -3.56 -0.10
N ILE A 161 -7.67 -3.85 -0.93
CA ILE A 161 -7.73 -4.92 -1.94
C ILE A 161 -6.91 -6.08 -1.42
N ALA A 162 -7.54 -7.26 -1.29
CA ALA A 162 -6.94 -8.48 -0.76
C ALA A 162 -6.79 -9.54 -1.87
N PRO A 163 -5.74 -9.44 -2.72
CA PRO A 163 -5.56 -10.36 -3.83
C PRO A 163 -5.31 -11.79 -3.34
N GLY A 164 -5.82 -12.76 -4.10
CA GLY A 164 -5.39 -14.15 -4.04
C GLY A 164 -4.08 -14.37 -4.79
N LEU A 165 -3.92 -15.57 -5.37
CA LEU A 165 -2.80 -15.86 -6.25
C LEU A 165 -2.97 -15.08 -7.57
N ILE A 166 -2.01 -14.21 -7.84
CA ILE A 166 -1.93 -13.45 -9.09
C ILE A 166 -0.67 -13.89 -9.82
N ASN A 167 -0.83 -14.27 -11.10
CA ASN A 167 0.30 -14.64 -11.94
C ASN A 167 1.19 -13.40 -12.19
N THR A 168 2.35 -13.41 -11.58
CA THR A 168 3.38 -12.36 -11.70
C THR A 168 4.75 -13.04 -11.68
N ASP A 169 5.82 -12.31 -12.01
CA ASP A 169 7.21 -12.80 -11.96
C ASP A 169 7.61 -13.36 -10.58
N ARG A 170 6.75 -13.26 -9.58
CA ARG A 170 6.96 -13.77 -8.22
C ARG A 170 6.26 -15.09 -7.93
N THR A 171 5.31 -15.49 -8.75
CA THR A 171 4.62 -16.77 -8.75
C THR A 171 5.17 -17.62 -9.87
#